data_ee627de45be9acc31cf25de4346c2842
#
_entry.id   ee627de45be9acc31cf25de4346c2842
#
_cell.length_a   1.000
_cell.length_b   1.000
_cell.length_c   1.000
_cell.angle_alpha   90.00
_cell.angle_beta   90.00
_cell.angle_gamma   90.00
#
_symmetry.space_group_name_H-M   'P 1'
#
loop_
_entity.id
_entity.type
_entity.pdbx_description
1 polymer ?
#
loop_
_entity_poly.entity_id
_entity_poly.type
_entity_poly.pdbx_seq_one_letter_code
_entity_poly.pdbx_strand_id
1 'polypeptide(L)'
;MRLRRSGLKPRAASTTMRADLLQRAAARQQARAEAGLLRRLRSVAATTAPWIVLDGRRLLSFASNDYLGLAGHAQVREALCSAAARWGVGATAAHLLGGHRAPHAELEAALAAWTGRERALLFATGYMANLGVLDALLQSGDVCVQDKLNHASLLDGARLCGAELRRYPHGDVDAAARQLAACPRAAALLASDGVFSMDGDVAPLARLAALAQQQNATLLIDDAHGLGVRGAQGAGSVAQAGLDARQVPILMATLGKALGTQGAFVAGDAVLIDALTQFARAHVYSTAPPPALAAATLAALRLAQQGEHLRARLQARIAQLRSGAAALGLHLLPSDTPIQPLWLGSAVTAQDWSSALEARGFHVPAIRPPTVAQGQARLRIALSAAHGESDVERLLDALGALRQHHAQPAPDTGA
;
A
#
# COMPACT_ATOMS: atom_id res chain seq x y z
N MET A 1 -67.86 38.23 -34.05
CA MET A 1 -66.49 38.32 -33.58
C MET A 1 -66.29 37.30 -32.48
N ARG A 2 -65.75 36.08 -32.78
CA ARG A 2 -65.64 34.97 -31.84
C ARG A 2 -64.20 34.93 -31.29
N LEU A 3 -64.06 35.21 -30.00
CA LEU A 3 -62.76 35.09 -29.30
C LEU A 3 -62.42 33.61 -29.08
N ARG A 4 -61.31 33.18 -29.66
CA ARG A 4 -60.70 31.86 -29.42
C ARG A 4 -60.03 31.85 -28.01
N ARG A 5 -60.52 31.03 -27.10
CA ARG A 5 -59.86 30.73 -25.83
C ARG A 5 -58.70 29.77 -26.14
N SER A 6 -57.47 30.24 -25.97
CA SER A 6 -56.28 29.41 -25.97
C SER A 6 -56.18 28.62 -24.69
N GLY A 7 -56.43 27.33 -24.74
CA GLY A 7 -56.23 26.42 -23.62
C GLY A 7 -54.74 26.20 -23.34
N LEU A 8 -54.20 26.84 -22.31
CA LEU A 8 -52.93 26.49 -21.74
C LEU A 8 -53.10 25.13 -21.03
N LYS A 9 -52.48 24.08 -21.56
CA LYS A 9 -52.31 22.80 -20.84
C LYS A 9 -51.43 23.04 -19.62
N PRO A 10 -51.81 22.56 -18.44
CA PRO A 10 -50.95 22.64 -17.25
C PRO A 10 -49.68 21.82 -17.50
N ARG A 11 -48.55 22.48 -17.43
CA ARG A 11 -47.22 21.85 -17.41
C ARG A 11 -47.16 21.00 -16.13
N ALA A 12 -47.17 19.68 -16.25
CA ALA A 12 -46.91 18.78 -15.13
C ALA A 12 -45.55 19.18 -14.51
N ALA A 13 -45.59 19.76 -13.33
CA ALA A 13 -44.41 20.00 -12.53
C ALA A 13 -43.87 18.61 -12.11
N SER A 14 -42.87 18.14 -12.82
CA SER A 14 -42.06 17.02 -12.35
C SER A 14 -41.35 17.50 -11.08
N THR A 15 -41.92 17.23 -9.92
CA THR A 15 -41.28 17.35 -8.64
C THR A 15 -40.24 16.23 -8.54
N THR A 16 -39.11 16.38 -9.21
CA THR A 16 -37.94 15.58 -8.94
C THR A 16 -37.42 15.96 -7.55
N MET A 17 -37.87 15.25 -6.54
CA MET A 17 -37.28 15.37 -5.20
C MET A 17 -35.79 15.00 -5.32
N ARG A 18 -34.95 15.80 -4.67
CA ARG A 18 -33.49 15.47 -4.60
C ARG A 18 -33.35 14.11 -3.94
N ALA A 19 -32.41 13.29 -4.46
CA ALA A 19 -32.09 12.01 -3.85
C ALA A 19 -31.55 12.22 -2.43
N ASP A 20 -32.10 11.48 -1.46
CA ASP A 20 -31.60 11.47 -0.08
C ASP A 20 -30.27 10.70 -0.03
N LEU A 21 -29.21 11.41 0.37
CA LEU A 21 -27.86 10.85 0.46
C LEU A 21 -27.76 9.74 1.53
N LEU A 22 -28.48 9.89 2.65
CA LEU A 22 -28.43 8.91 3.75
C LEU A 22 -29.19 7.65 3.37
N GLN A 23 -30.36 7.77 2.71
CA GLN A 23 -31.10 6.62 2.18
C GLN A 23 -30.26 5.86 1.15
N ARG A 24 -29.57 6.56 0.26
CA ARG A 24 -28.66 5.93 -0.71
C ARG A 24 -27.49 5.24 -0.02
N ALA A 25 -26.91 5.84 1.04
CA ALA A 25 -25.84 5.22 1.83
C ALA A 25 -26.34 3.95 2.52
N ALA A 26 -27.54 3.99 3.14
CA ALA A 26 -28.18 2.85 3.78
C ALA A 26 -28.43 1.70 2.80
N ALA A 27 -28.97 2.00 1.61
CA ALA A 27 -29.21 1.00 0.57
C ALA A 27 -27.90 0.33 0.09
N ARG A 28 -26.82 1.11 -0.05
CA ARG A 28 -25.49 0.57 -0.39
C ARG A 28 -24.91 -0.31 0.72
N GLN A 29 -25.14 0.03 1.99
CA GLN A 29 -24.73 -0.80 3.13
C GLN A 29 -25.52 -2.10 3.16
N GLN A 30 -26.84 -2.04 2.96
CA GLN A 30 -27.71 -3.20 2.91
C GLN A 30 -27.29 -4.18 1.79
N ALA A 31 -27.06 -3.69 0.57
CA ALA A 31 -26.56 -4.51 -0.53
C ALA A 31 -25.20 -5.17 -0.21
N ARG A 32 -24.31 -4.48 0.51
CA ARG A 32 -23.06 -5.08 0.99
C ARG A 32 -23.29 -6.15 2.07
N ALA A 33 -24.27 -5.95 2.94
CA ALA A 33 -24.65 -6.94 3.96
C ALA A 33 -25.16 -8.23 3.32
N GLU A 34 -26.07 -8.10 2.35
CA GLU A 34 -26.66 -9.21 1.59
C GLU A 34 -25.60 -9.99 0.81
N ALA A 35 -24.59 -9.28 0.28
CA ALA A 35 -23.45 -9.89 -0.41
C ALA A 35 -22.36 -10.46 0.54
N GLY A 36 -22.53 -10.37 1.87
CA GLY A 36 -21.53 -10.80 2.84
C GLY A 36 -20.23 -9.95 2.83
N LEU A 37 -20.28 -8.71 2.30
CA LEU A 37 -19.11 -7.84 2.07
C LEU A 37 -18.99 -6.70 3.08
N LEU A 38 -19.77 -6.71 4.16
CA LEU A 38 -19.64 -5.69 5.21
C LEU A 38 -18.26 -5.76 5.87
N ARG A 39 -17.66 -4.58 6.05
CA ARG A 39 -16.44 -4.41 6.83
C ARG A 39 -16.81 -3.93 8.23
N ARG A 40 -16.15 -4.49 9.23
CA ARG A 40 -16.29 -4.06 10.63
C ARG A 40 -14.94 -3.68 11.19
N LEU A 41 -14.88 -2.55 11.88
CA LEU A 41 -13.70 -2.21 12.68
C LEU A 41 -13.66 -3.11 13.91
N ARG A 42 -12.49 -3.69 14.17
CA ARG A 42 -12.22 -4.49 15.38
C ARG A 42 -11.10 -3.81 16.14
N SER A 43 -11.27 -3.68 17.45
CA SER A 43 -10.29 -3.01 18.30
C SER A 43 -9.24 -4.00 18.79
N VAL A 44 -7.96 -3.68 18.54
CA VAL A 44 -6.83 -4.39 19.13
C VAL A 44 -6.53 -3.72 20.47
N ALA A 45 -6.79 -4.44 21.58
CA ALA A 45 -6.65 -3.91 22.92
C ALA A 45 -5.18 -3.84 23.38
N ALA A 46 -4.32 -4.73 22.87
CA ALA A 46 -2.90 -4.76 23.16
C ALA A 46 -2.12 -5.43 22.01
N THR A 47 -0.87 -5.03 21.84
CA THR A 47 0.04 -5.63 20.88
C THR A 47 1.43 -5.80 21.49
N THR A 48 2.03 -6.97 21.25
CA THR A 48 3.44 -7.28 21.49
C THR A 48 3.85 -8.19 20.36
N ALA A 49 4.39 -7.61 19.29
CA ALA A 49 4.67 -8.32 18.05
C ALA A 49 5.38 -9.67 18.31
N PRO A 50 4.94 -10.76 17.67
CA PRO A 50 3.88 -10.86 16.66
C PRO A 50 2.45 -11.09 17.21
N TRP A 51 2.21 -10.92 18.51
CA TRP A 51 0.94 -11.16 19.19
C TRP A 51 0.07 -9.92 19.28
N ILE A 52 -1.25 -10.12 19.18
CA ILE A 52 -2.27 -9.09 19.40
C ILE A 52 -3.34 -9.61 20.36
N VAL A 53 -4.04 -8.70 21.05
CA VAL A 53 -5.27 -9.01 21.79
C VAL A 53 -6.43 -8.39 21.01
N LEU A 54 -7.26 -9.23 20.40
CA LEU A 54 -8.37 -8.84 19.55
C LEU A 54 -9.66 -9.48 20.11
N ASP A 55 -10.65 -8.63 20.43
CA ASP A 55 -11.91 -9.06 21.06
C ASP A 55 -11.69 -9.95 22.30
N GLY A 56 -10.73 -9.57 23.16
CA GLY A 56 -10.37 -10.28 24.39
C GLY A 56 -9.54 -11.56 24.19
N ARG A 57 -9.23 -11.95 22.96
CA ARG A 57 -8.46 -13.15 22.63
C ARG A 57 -7.04 -12.80 22.22
N ARG A 58 -6.05 -13.51 22.78
CA ARG A 58 -4.66 -13.39 22.34
C ARG A 58 -4.45 -14.23 21.09
N LEU A 59 -4.09 -13.58 19.99
CA LEU A 59 -3.91 -14.19 18.67
C LEU A 59 -2.48 -13.95 18.17
N LEU A 60 -1.89 -14.96 17.54
CA LEU A 60 -0.67 -14.83 16.76
C LEU A 60 -1.00 -14.22 15.40
N SER A 61 -0.49 -13.01 15.13
CA SER A 61 -0.91 -12.22 13.98
C SER A 61 0.02 -12.38 12.79
N PHE A 62 -0.52 -12.83 11.68
CA PHE A 62 0.11 -12.83 10.35
C PHE A 62 -0.55 -11.79 9.43
N ALA A 63 -0.98 -10.66 9.98
CA ALA A 63 -1.66 -9.58 9.25
C ALA A 63 -0.89 -8.26 9.25
N SER A 64 0.14 -8.12 10.10
CA SER A 64 0.90 -6.88 10.24
C SER A 64 1.82 -6.63 9.06
N ASN A 65 1.95 -5.35 8.68
CA ASN A 65 2.97 -4.90 7.73
C ASN A 65 4.28 -4.45 8.43
N ASP A 66 4.40 -4.61 9.75
CA ASP A 66 5.64 -4.35 10.50
C ASP A 66 6.66 -5.47 10.22
N TYR A 67 7.21 -5.46 9.00
CA TYR A 67 8.02 -6.55 8.46
C TYR A 67 9.31 -6.80 9.23
N LEU A 68 9.88 -5.75 9.84
CA LEU A 68 11.10 -5.84 10.64
C LEU A 68 10.84 -5.92 12.15
N GLY A 69 9.58 -5.77 12.60
CA GLY A 69 9.21 -5.79 14.01
C GLY A 69 9.64 -4.52 14.76
N LEU A 70 9.77 -3.39 14.09
CA LEU A 70 10.30 -2.15 14.65
C LEU A 70 9.26 -1.30 15.39
N ALA A 71 7.95 -1.53 15.17
CA ALA A 71 6.90 -0.72 15.79
C ALA A 71 6.93 -0.75 17.32
N GLY A 72 7.35 -1.86 17.92
CA GLY A 72 7.52 -2.02 19.37
C GLY A 72 8.96 -1.88 19.87
N HIS A 73 9.92 -1.56 19.01
CA HIS A 73 11.34 -1.56 19.36
C HIS A 73 11.68 -0.50 20.41
N ALA A 74 12.47 -0.88 21.44
CA ALA A 74 12.78 -0.01 22.58
C ALA A 74 13.39 1.32 22.17
N GLN A 75 14.38 1.31 21.29
CA GLN A 75 15.06 2.53 20.81
C GLN A 75 14.13 3.46 20.01
N VAL A 76 13.19 2.90 19.22
CA VAL A 76 12.20 3.71 18.47
C VAL A 76 11.24 4.38 19.44
N ARG A 77 10.77 3.65 20.45
CA ARG A 77 9.91 4.18 21.50
C ARG A 77 10.61 5.25 22.36
N GLU A 78 11.86 5.02 22.74
CA GLU A 78 12.67 5.97 23.49
C GLU A 78 12.90 7.27 22.72
N ALA A 79 13.23 7.18 21.42
CA ALA A 79 13.36 8.32 20.54
C ALA A 79 12.06 9.12 20.44
N LEU A 80 10.90 8.43 20.35
CA LEU A 80 9.58 9.06 20.36
C LEU A 80 9.35 9.85 21.67
N CYS A 81 9.58 9.21 22.83
CA CYS A 81 9.34 9.81 24.14
C CYS A 81 10.25 11.02 24.39
N SER A 82 11.54 10.90 24.09
CA SER A 82 12.52 11.98 24.25
C SER A 82 12.20 13.17 23.33
N ALA A 83 11.84 12.90 22.07
CA ALA A 83 11.45 13.95 21.13
C ALA A 83 10.09 14.59 21.50
N ALA A 84 9.14 13.83 22.02
CA ALA A 84 7.87 14.37 22.51
C ALA A 84 8.07 15.33 23.71
N ALA A 85 8.98 15.02 24.61
CA ALA A 85 9.34 15.92 25.72
C ALA A 85 9.92 17.26 25.22
N ARG A 86 10.66 17.24 24.09
CA ARG A 86 11.28 18.46 23.53
C ARG A 86 10.36 19.24 22.57
N TRP A 87 9.62 18.55 21.73
CA TRP A 87 8.89 19.14 20.60
C TRP A 87 7.37 19.14 20.77
N GLY A 88 6.86 18.51 21.83
CA GLY A 88 5.42 18.25 22.00
C GLY A 88 4.91 17.11 21.11
N VAL A 89 3.58 16.94 21.12
CA VAL A 89 2.90 15.81 20.46
C VAL A 89 2.35 16.14 19.06
N GLY A 90 2.50 17.38 18.60
CA GLY A 90 2.00 17.81 17.29
C GLY A 90 2.82 18.95 16.70
N ALA A 91 2.80 19.09 15.37
CA ALA A 91 3.50 20.16 14.66
C ALA A 91 2.76 21.51 14.71
N THR A 92 1.46 21.49 14.97
CA THR A 92 0.56 22.66 15.16
C THR A 92 0.34 23.55 13.93
N ALA A 93 0.98 23.24 12.79
CA ALA A 93 0.86 24.00 11.53
C ALA A 93 1.21 23.10 10.33
N ALA A 94 0.85 23.54 9.12
CA ALA A 94 1.36 22.96 7.89
C ALA A 94 2.87 23.17 7.78
N HIS A 95 3.54 22.34 6.98
CA HIS A 95 5.00 22.42 6.80
C HIS A 95 5.47 23.85 6.47
N LEU A 96 4.85 24.50 5.49
CA LEU A 96 5.22 25.85 5.04
C LEU A 96 4.85 26.98 6.02
N LEU A 97 4.03 26.70 7.02
CA LEU A 97 3.59 27.67 8.03
C LEU A 97 4.28 27.46 9.38
N GLY A 98 5.48 26.89 9.39
CA GLY A 98 6.27 26.64 10.58
C GLY A 98 6.01 25.28 11.25
N GLY A 99 5.23 24.40 10.64
CA GLY A 99 5.08 23.00 11.08
C GLY A 99 6.29 22.13 10.77
N HIS A 100 7.14 22.56 9.82
CA HIS A 100 8.37 21.84 9.46
C HIS A 100 9.47 22.13 10.48
N ARG A 101 9.76 21.15 11.33
CA ARG A 101 10.73 21.25 12.44
C ARG A 101 12.03 20.52 12.07
N ALA A 102 13.11 20.74 12.83
CA ALA A 102 14.39 20.09 12.60
C ALA A 102 14.32 18.56 12.44
N PRO A 103 13.54 17.78 13.25
CA PRO A 103 13.43 16.34 13.04
C PRO A 103 12.84 15.94 11.67
N HIS A 104 12.00 16.77 11.04
CA HIS A 104 11.51 16.49 9.68
C HIS A 104 12.63 16.62 8.67
N ALA A 105 13.38 17.73 8.70
CA ALA A 105 14.50 17.98 7.79
C ALA A 105 15.61 16.90 7.95
N GLU A 106 15.92 16.50 9.18
CA GLU A 106 16.88 15.43 9.47
C GLU A 106 16.42 14.08 8.87
N LEU A 107 15.14 13.76 9.03
CA LEU A 107 14.56 12.53 8.47
C LEU A 107 14.55 12.57 6.93
N GLU A 108 14.15 13.69 6.32
CA GLU A 108 14.15 13.85 4.86
C GLU A 108 15.56 13.68 4.27
N ALA A 109 16.57 14.29 4.89
CA ALA A 109 17.97 14.13 4.49
C ALA A 109 18.44 12.65 4.60
N ALA A 110 18.07 11.97 5.70
CA ALA A 110 18.42 10.57 5.90
C ALA A 110 17.73 9.64 4.90
N LEU A 111 16.45 9.89 4.58
CA LEU A 111 15.69 9.12 3.59
C LEU A 111 16.24 9.31 2.17
N ALA A 112 16.57 10.54 1.80
CA ALA A 112 17.21 10.84 0.53
C ALA A 112 18.55 10.10 0.38
N ALA A 113 19.43 10.19 1.39
CA ALA A 113 20.71 9.49 1.41
C ALA A 113 20.54 7.96 1.34
N TRP A 114 19.60 7.39 2.12
CA TRP A 114 19.34 5.94 2.13
C TRP A 114 18.89 5.39 0.79
N THR A 115 18.07 6.16 0.06
CA THR A 115 17.52 5.74 -1.23
C THR A 115 18.36 6.21 -2.43
N GLY A 116 19.50 6.86 -2.20
CA GLY A 116 20.38 7.36 -3.26
C GLY A 116 19.74 8.46 -4.11
N ARG A 117 18.94 9.34 -3.46
CA ARG A 117 18.26 10.47 -4.09
C ARG A 117 18.82 11.79 -3.58
N GLU A 118 18.63 12.86 -4.37
CA GLU A 118 19.12 14.19 -4.01
C GLU A 118 18.34 14.77 -2.82
N ARG A 119 17.02 14.62 -2.84
CA ARG A 119 16.11 15.14 -1.80
C ARG A 119 14.95 14.20 -1.55
N ALA A 120 14.30 14.40 -0.40
CA ALA A 120 13.04 13.75 -0.04
C ALA A 120 12.06 14.76 0.55
N LEU A 121 10.77 14.47 0.48
CA LEU A 121 9.68 15.26 1.06
C LEU A 121 8.73 14.34 1.82
N LEU A 122 8.43 14.69 3.07
CA LEU A 122 7.54 13.95 3.95
C LEU A 122 6.06 14.22 3.68
N PHE A 123 5.25 13.18 3.81
CA PHE A 123 3.79 13.21 3.74
C PHE A 123 3.20 12.47 4.95
N ALA A 124 1.98 12.84 5.36
CA ALA A 124 1.31 12.19 6.48
C ALA A 124 0.96 10.71 6.20
N THR A 125 0.72 10.33 4.95
CA THR A 125 0.43 8.95 4.53
C THR A 125 0.92 8.69 3.11
N GLY A 126 1.17 7.42 2.75
CA GLY A 126 1.48 7.02 1.37
C GLY A 126 0.35 7.35 0.38
N TYR A 127 -0.91 7.28 0.85
CA TYR A 127 -2.05 7.68 0.03
C TYR A 127 -1.94 9.16 -0.40
N MET A 128 -1.66 10.06 0.57
CA MET A 128 -1.46 11.49 0.30
C MET A 128 -0.20 11.76 -0.54
N ALA A 129 0.86 10.98 -0.37
CA ALA A 129 2.08 11.10 -1.16
C ALA A 129 1.79 10.82 -2.65
N ASN A 130 1.14 9.70 -2.96
CA ASN A 130 0.77 9.36 -4.34
C ASN A 130 -0.20 10.38 -4.97
N LEU A 131 -1.25 10.80 -4.23
CA LEU A 131 -2.13 11.86 -4.70
C LEU A 131 -1.35 13.15 -4.98
N GLY A 132 -0.47 13.54 -4.05
CA GLY A 132 0.31 14.77 -4.16
C GLY A 132 1.27 14.77 -5.34
N VAL A 133 1.93 13.63 -5.63
CA VAL A 133 2.81 13.50 -6.80
C VAL A 133 2.03 13.66 -8.11
N LEU A 134 0.93 12.92 -8.24
CA LEU A 134 0.15 12.94 -9.47
C LEU A 134 -0.54 14.30 -9.70
N ASP A 135 -1.12 14.88 -8.64
CA ASP A 135 -1.77 16.21 -8.70
C ASP A 135 -0.78 17.36 -9.00
N ALA A 136 0.46 17.23 -8.51
CA ALA A 136 1.46 18.27 -8.73
C ALA A 136 2.13 18.22 -10.09
N LEU A 137 2.25 17.04 -10.71
CA LEU A 137 3.05 16.82 -11.92
C LEU A 137 2.20 16.64 -13.18
N LEU A 138 0.97 16.19 -13.06
CA LEU A 138 0.09 15.90 -14.19
C LEU A 138 -1.05 16.90 -14.28
N GLN A 139 -1.51 17.11 -15.50
CA GLN A 139 -2.65 17.98 -15.82
C GLN A 139 -3.52 17.37 -16.92
N SER A 140 -4.63 18.00 -17.22
CA SER A 140 -5.48 17.59 -18.34
C SER A 140 -4.71 17.63 -19.67
N GLY A 141 -4.78 16.55 -20.43
CA GLY A 141 -4.02 16.34 -21.66
C GLY A 141 -2.76 15.48 -21.49
N ASP A 142 -2.31 15.25 -20.26
CA ASP A 142 -1.24 14.30 -19.96
C ASP A 142 -1.79 12.88 -19.82
N VAL A 143 -0.90 11.87 -19.88
CA VAL A 143 -1.27 10.47 -19.74
C VAL A 143 -0.59 9.84 -18.51
N CYS A 144 -1.36 9.09 -17.73
CA CYS A 144 -0.87 8.26 -16.63
C CYS A 144 -1.11 6.78 -16.96
N VAL A 145 -0.02 6.04 -17.21
CA VAL A 145 -0.07 4.61 -17.53
C VAL A 145 0.23 3.81 -16.29
N GLN A 146 -0.66 2.87 -15.90
CA GLN A 146 -0.59 2.18 -14.63
C GLN A 146 -0.89 0.69 -14.76
N ASP A 147 -0.21 -0.12 -13.93
CA ASP A 147 -0.59 -1.53 -13.72
C ASP A 147 -2.01 -1.65 -13.14
N LYS A 148 -2.74 -2.68 -13.57
CA LYS A 148 -4.11 -2.94 -13.08
C LYS A 148 -4.18 -3.27 -11.60
N LEU A 149 -3.09 -3.74 -10.98
CA LEU A 149 -3.03 -4.08 -9.57
C LEU A 149 -2.40 -3.00 -8.69
N ASN A 150 -2.02 -1.85 -9.27
CA ASN A 150 -1.51 -0.72 -8.50
C ASN A 150 -2.43 -0.33 -7.36
N HIS A 151 -1.83 0.18 -6.29
CA HIS A 151 -2.55 0.69 -5.13
C HIS A 151 -3.57 1.78 -5.51
N ALA A 152 -4.72 1.79 -4.83
CA ALA A 152 -5.83 2.69 -5.11
C ALA A 152 -5.43 4.18 -5.14
N SER A 153 -4.45 4.60 -4.35
CA SER A 153 -3.98 5.99 -4.32
C SER A 153 -3.38 6.47 -5.65
N LEU A 154 -2.70 5.59 -6.40
CA LEU A 154 -2.19 5.92 -7.73
C LEU A 154 -3.33 6.13 -8.73
N LEU A 155 -4.36 5.26 -8.67
CA LEU A 155 -5.56 5.39 -9.50
C LEU A 155 -6.34 6.68 -9.20
N ASP A 156 -6.52 6.96 -7.91
CA ASP A 156 -7.28 8.13 -7.47
C ASP A 156 -6.52 9.44 -7.74
N GLY A 157 -5.19 9.43 -7.63
CA GLY A 157 -4.34 10.56 -8.01
C GLY A 157 -4.47 10.91 -9.50
N ALA A 158 -4.42 9.91 -10.40
CA ALA A 158 -4.60 10.13 -11.83
C ALA A 158 -6.00 10.68 -12.17
N ARG A 159 -7.03 10.25 -11.45
CA ARG A 159 -8.39 10.80 -11.61
C ARG A 159 -8.51 12.24 -11.09
N LEU A 160 -7.84 12.54 -9.99
CA LEU A 160 -7.88 13.86 -9.35
C LEU A 160 -7.26 14.94 -10.24
N CYS A 161 -6.09 14.68 -10.82
CA CYS A 161 -5.38 15.64 -11.67
C CYS A 161 -5.99 15.79 -13.08
N GLY A 162 -6.95 14.95 -13.46
CA GLY A 162 -7.62 15.00 -14.77
C GLY A 162 -6.77 14.47 -15.92
N ALA A 163 -5.66 13.81 -15.66
CA ALA A 163 -4.87 13.12 -16.68
C ALA A 163 -5.62 11.90 -17.24
N GLU A 164 -5.31 11.53 -18.47
CA GLU A 164 -5.88 10.32 -19.09
C GLU A 164 -5.28 9.07 -18.41
N LEU A 165 -6.09 8.37 -17.60
CA LEU A 165 -5.68 7.13 -16.95
C LEU A 165 -5.79 5.95 -17.92
N ARG A 166 -4.65 5.37 -18.28
CA ARG A 166 -4.53 4.13 -19.05
C ARG A 166 -4.00 3.00 -18.19
N ARG A 167 -4.60 1.83 -18.29
CA ARG A 167 -4.21 0.68 -17.47
C ARG A 167 -3.78 -0.48 -18.35
N TYR A 168 -2.71 -1.17 -17.93
CA TYR A 168 -2.23 -2.38 -18.60
C TYR A 168 -2.41 -3.61 -17.71
N PRO A 169 -2.53 -4.82 -18.29
CA PRO A 169 -2.58 -6.07 -17.53
C PRO A 169 -1.36 -6.22 -16.63
N HIS A 170 -1.57 -6.81 -15.46
CA HIS A 170 -0.55 -6.94 -14.44
C HIS A 170 0.76 -7.54 -14.97
N GLY A 171 1.87 -6.82 -14.74
CA GLY A 171 3.22 -7.22 -15.14
C GLY A 171 3.50 -7.19 -16.66
N ASP A 172 2.50 -6.87 -17.51
CA ASP A 172 2.65 -6.86 -18.98
C ASP A 172 3.27 -5.54 -19.46
N VAL A 173 4.61 -5.50 -19.53
CA VAL A 173 5.36 -4.32 -19.97
C VAL A 173 5.11 -4.01 -21.44
N ASP A 174 4.82 -5.00 -22.29
CA ASP A 174 4.55 -4.78 -23.71
C ASP A 174 3.17 -4.12 -23.90
N ALA A 175 2.20 -4.47 -23.05
CA ALA A 175 0.94 -3.73 -23.00
C ALA A 175 1.13 -2.30 -22.47
N ALA A 176 1.99 -2.08 -21.48
CA ALA A 176 2.34 -0.73 -21.03
C ALA A 176 2.95 0.10 -22.17
N ALA A 177 3.85 -0.48 -22.96
CA ALA A 177 4.43 0.15 -24.15
C ALA A 177 3.36 0.58 -25.16
N ARG A 178 2.38 -0.29 -25.45
CA ARG A 178 1.25 0.04 -26.34
C ARG A 178 0.40 1.20 -25.80
N GLN A 179 0.20 1.29 -24.48
CA GLN A 179 -0.55 2.38 -23.86
C GLN A 179 0.19 3.72 -23.98
N LEU A 180 1.51 3.75 -23.78
CA LEU A 180 2.34 4.95 -23.97
C LEU A 180 2.38 5.37 -25.44
N ALA A 181 2.62 4.44 -26.35
CA ALA A 181 2.69 4.70 -27.79
C ALA A 181 1.38 5.26 -28.37
N ALA A 182 0.24 4.98 -27.74
CA ALA A 182 -1.05 5.53 -28.16
C ALA A 182 -1.21 7.04 -27.90
N CYS A 183 -0.34 7.63 -27.06
CA CYS A 183 -0.36 9.06 -26.71
C CYS A 183 1.02 9.72 -26.92
N PRO A 184 1.60 9.70 -28.13
CA PRO A 184 3.01 10.02 -28.36
C PRO A 184 3.39 11.49 -28.14
N ARG A 185 2.42 12.38 -27.99
CA ARG A 185 2.62 13.83 -27.78
C ARG A 185 2.26 14.32 -26.38
N ALA A 186 1.59 13.50 -25.58
CA ALA A 186 1.25 13.83 -24.19
C ALA A 186 2.48 13.67 -23.29
N ALA A 187 2.62 14.51 -22.27
CA ALA A 187 3.53 14.19 -21.18
C ALA A 187 3.04 12.93 -20.49
N ALA A 188 3.95 12.02 -20.17
CA ALA A 188 3.60 10.67 -19.72
C ALA A 188 4.25 10.33 -18.37
N LEU A 189 3.42 9.84 -17.45
CA LEU A 189 3.87 9.18 -16.22
C LEU A 189 3.56 7.68 -16.33
N LEU A 190 4.57 6.85 -16.16
CA LEU A 190 4.44 5.40 -15.95
C LEU A 190 4.54 5.13 -14.46
N ALA A 191 3.50 4.52 -13.84
CA ALA A 191 3.50 4.27 -12.41
C ALA A 191 3.23 2.80 -12.11
N SER A 192 3.98 2.26 -11.14
CA SER A 192 3.81 0.89 -10.65
C SER A 192 4.10 0.79 -9.15
N ASP A 193 3.38 -0.10 -8.46
CA ASP A 193 3.86 -0.63 -7.18
C ASP A 193 5.18 -1.37 -7.44
N GLY A 194 6.14 -1.26 -6.53
CA GLY A 194 7.38 -2.04 -6.57
C GLY A 194 7.14 -3.48 -6.12
N VAL A 195 6.34 -3.64 -5.06
CA VAL A 195 5.83 -4.91 -4.56
C VAL A 195 4.31 -4.78 -4.40
N PHE A 196 3.55 -5.68 -5.02
CA PHE A 196 2.10 -5.62 -5.01
C PHE A 196 1.51 -6.13 -3.69
N SER A 197 0.67 -5.30 -3.07
CA SER A 197 0.23 -5.46 -1.68
C SER A 197 -0.62 -6.70 -1.40
N MET A 198 -1.33 -7.23 -2.42
CA MET A 198 -2.23 -8.38 -2.27
C MET A 198 -1.66 -9.67 -2.85
N ASP A 199 -0.70 -9.56 -3.75
CA ASP A 199 -0.11 -10.68 -4.47
C ASP A 199 1.32 -10.98 -3.99
N GLY A 200 2.01 -9.99 -3.43
CA GLY A 200 3.35 -10.14 -2.88
C GLY A 200 4.46 -10.27 -3.94
N ASP A 201 4.11 -10.24 -5.20
CA ASP A 201 5.06 -10.28 -6.30
C ASP A 201 5.70 -8.91 -6.55
N VAL A 202 6.75 -8.90 -7.34
CA VAL A 202 7.59 -7.73 -7.62
C VAL A 202 7.39 -7.31 -9.06
N ALA A 203 7.19 -6.00 -9.28
CA ALA A 203 7.12 -5.45 -10.62
C ALA A 203 8.42 -5.72 -11.43
N PRO A 204 8.33 -5.88 -12.76
CA PRO A 204 9.50 -6.04 -13.64
C PRO A 204 10.24 -4.71 -13.81
N LEU A 205 10.83 -4.18 -12.71
CA LEU A 205 11.35 -2.81 -12.58
C LEU A 205 12.36 -2.45 -13.67
N ALA A 206 13.30 -3.34 -14.00
CA ALA A 206 14.31 -3.08 -15.04
C ALA A 206 13.66 -2.88 -16.42
N ARG A 207 12.61 -3.68 -16.75
CA ARG A 207 11.89 -3.54 -18.02
C ARG A 207 11.05 -2.27 -18.04
N LEU A 208 10.40 -1.91 -16.91
CA LEU A 208 9.63 -0.66 -16.80
C LEU A 208 10.54 0.57 -16.91
N ALA A 209 11.72 0.54 -16.30
CA ALA A 209 12.71 1.61 -16.40
C ALA A 209 13.22 1.79 -17.85
N ALA A 210 13.56 0.70 -18.52
CA ALA A 210 13.97 0.74 -19.93
C ALA A 210 12.85 1.27 -20.83
N LEU A 211 11.61 0.83 -20.62
CA LEU A 211 10.44 1.32 -21.35
C LEU A 211 10.23 2.82 -21.13
N ALA A 212 10.27 3.29 -19.87
CA ALA A 212 10.10 4.70 -19.55
C ALA A 212 11.12 5.58 -20.25
N GLN A 213 12.40 5.16 -20.26
CA GLN A 213 13.48 5.86 -21.00
C GLN A 213 13.23 5.86 -22.52
N GLN A 214 12.86 4.73 -23.11
CA GLN A 214 12.59 4.61 -24.54
C GLN A 214 11.42 5.48 -25.03
N GLN A 215 10.40 5.62 -24.16
CA GLN A 215 9.17 6.37 -24.49
C GLN A 215 9.18 7.80 -23.94
N ASN A 216 10.31 8.26 -23.37
CA ASN A 216 10.42 9.57 -22.71
C ASN A 216 9.31 9.81 -21.68
N ALA A 217 8.96 8.78 -20.91
CA ALA A 217 8.00 8.84 -19.83
C ALA A 217 8.71 8.93 -18.47
N THR A 218 8.14 9.66 -17.53
CA THR A 218 8.65 9.70 -16.15
C THR A 218 8.18 8.46 -15.40
N LEU A 219 9.10 7.71 -14.76
CA LEU A 219 8.77 6.53 -13.97
C LEU A 219 8.60 6.87 -12.49
N LEU A 220 7.44 6.49 -11.93
CA LEU A 220 7.15 6.50 -10.51
C LEU A 220 7.05 5.06 -10.00
N ILE A 221 7.80 4.74 -8.93
CA ILE A 221 7.68 3.47 -8.22
C ILE A 221 7.19 3.73 -6.79
N ASP A 222 6.06 3.11 -6.44
CA ASP A 222 5.57 2.99 -5.07
C ASP A 222 6.21 1.76 -4.43
N ASP A 223 7.27 1.98 -3.67
CA ASP A 223 8.03 0.92 -3.00
C ASP A 223 7.63 0.74 -1.53
N ALA A 224 6.36 0.99 -1.21
CA ALA A 224 5.84 0.91 0.15
C ALA A 224 6.05 -0.45 0.82
N HIS A 225 6.14 -1.54 0.07
CA HIS A 225 6.36 -2.89 0.56
C HIS A 225 7.80 -3.40 0.37
N GLY A 226 8.63 -2.70 -0.39
CA GLY A 226 10.03 -3.07 -0.63
C GLY A 226 11.02 -2.36 0.30
N LEU A 227 10.78 -1.09 0.63
CA LEU A 227 11.65 -0.30 1.51
C LEU A 227 11.81 -0.98 2.88
N GLY A 228 13.03 -1.05 3.38
CA GLY A 228 13.42 -1.73 4.63
C GLY A 228 13.64 -3.24 4.48
N VAL A 229 13.03 -3.86 3.47
CA VAL A 229 12.98 -5.33 3.30
C VAL A 229 13.90 -5.82 2.19
N ARG A 230 13.95 -5.10 1.07
CA ARG A 230 14.66 -5.48 -0.16
C ARG A 230 15.87 -4.59 -0.40
N GLY A 231 16.84 -5.11 -1.17
CA GLY A 231 18.05 -4.40 -1.56
C GLY A 231 19.08 -4.29 -0.43
N ALA A 232 20.27 -3.83 -0.79
CA ALA A 232 21.35 -3.62 0.16
C ALA A 232 20.92 -2.65 1.26
N GLN A 233 21.20 -2.99 2.51
CA GLN A 233 20.79 -2.23 3.70
C GLN A 233 19.25 -1.94 3.75
N GLY A 234 18.45 -2.68 2.99
CA GLY A 234 17.00 -2.47 2.91
C GLY A 234 16.58 -1.24 2.10
N ALA A 235 17.40 -0.75 1.18
CA ALA A 235 17.13 0.47 0.40
C ALA A 235 15.98 0.32 -0.63
N GLY A 236 15.32 -0.83 -0.66
CA GLY A 236 14.10 -1.06 -1.43
C GLY A 236 14.28 -1.87 -2.70
N SER A 237 13.16 -2.07 -3.40
CA SER A 237 13.10 -2.90 -4.61
C SER A 237 13.84 -2.26 -5.78
N VAL A 238 13.84 -0.93 -5.88
CA VAL A 238 14.58 -0.18 -6.92
C VAL A 238 16.08 -0.41 -6.77
N ALA A 239 16.60 -0.32 -5.54
CA ALA A 239 18.01 -0.60 -5.24
C ALA A 239 18.37 -2.07 -5.49
N GLN A 240 17.45 -3.01 -5.15
CA GLN A 240 17.67 -4.44 -5.44
C GLN A 240 17.72 -4.73 -6.94
N ALA A 241 16.98 -3.99 -7.75
CA ALA A 241 17.01 -4.10 -9.21
C ALA A 241 18.26 -3.43 -9.84
N GLY A 242 19.13 -2.82 -9.05
CA GLY A 242 20.33 -2.11 -9.53
C GLY A 242 20.00 -0.81 -10.28
N LEU A 243 18.85 -0.21 -10.03
CA LEU A 243 18.37 0.99 -10.71
C LEU A 243 18.71 2.26 -9.90
N ASP A 244 19.05 3.34 -10.60
CA ASP A 244 19.40 4.63 -10.02
C ASP A 244 18.27 5.68 -10.13
N ALA A 245 18.53 6.90 -9.66
CA ALA A 245 17.59 8.01 -9.69
C ALA A 245 17.24 8.48 -11.12
N ARG A 246 18.11 8.29 -12.08
CA ARG A 246 17.86 8.67 -13.48
C ARG A 246 16.91 7.68 -14.16
N GLN A 247 16.97 6.41 -13.76
CA GLN A 247 16.11 5.35 -14.29
C GLN A 247 14.74 5.31 -13.60
N VAL A 248 14.70 5.66 -12.31
CA VAL A 248 13.48 5.78 -11.51
C VAL A 248 13.47 7.16 -10.85
N PRO A 249 13.06 8.23 -11.58
CA PRO A 249 13.11 9.60 -11.07
C PRO A 249 12.26 9.83 -9.83
N ILE A 250 11.13 9.13 -9.69
CA ILE A 250 10.20 9.30 -8.57
C ILE A 250 10.12 8.01 -7.77
N LEU A 251 10.60 8.05 -6.54
CA LEU A 251 10.43 6.98 -5.57
C LEU A 251 9.49 7.43 -4.46
N MET A 252 8.39 6.73 -4.27
CA MET A 252 7.54 6.86 -3.10
C MET A 252 7.70 5.64 -2.20
N ALA A 253 7.75 5.84 -0.87
CA ALA A 253 7.66 4.74 0.07
C ALA A 253 6.98 5.17 1.38
N THR A 254 6.54 4.19 2.19
CA THR A 254 5.86 4.44 3.46
C THR A 254 6.76 4.17 4.66
N LEU A 255 6.53 4.93 5.72
CA LEU A 255 7.20 4.79 7.02
C LEU A 255 6.41 3.88 7.98
N GLY A 256 5.15 3.56 7.63
CA GLY A 256 4.22 2.81 8.46
C GLY A 256 4.26 1.29 8.28
N LYS A 257 5.25 0.75 7.57
CA LYS A 257 5.38 -0.70 7.35
C LYS A 257 6.69 -1.21 7.95
N ALA A 258 7.71 -1.50 7.17
CA ALA A 258 8.97 -2.05 7.68
C ALA A 258 9.65 -1.15 8.75
N LEU A 259 9.46 0.16 8.71
CA LEU A 259 9.97 1.08 9.73
C LEU A 259 9.08 1.16 10.99
N GLY A 260 7.89 0.58 10.99
CA GLY A 260 7.03 0.45 12.16
C GLY A 260 6.48 1.78 12.72
N THR A 261 6.52 2.88 11.95
CA THR A 261 6.06 4.21 12.39
C THR A 261 4.83 4.66 11.58
N GLN A 262 4.77 5.92 11.17
CA GLN A 262 3.69 6.43 10.33
C GLN A 262 4.20 7.51 9.38
N GLY A 263 3.53 7.68 8.26
CA GLY A 263 3.87 8.65 7.24
C GLY A 263 4.37 7.98 5.97
N ALA A 264 4.83 8.82 5.07
CA ALA A 264 5.45 8.42 3.80
C ALA A 264 6.41 9.52 3.34
N PHE A 265 7.16 9.23 2.30
CA PHE A 265 7.99 10.21 1.63
C PHE A 265 8.00 9.98 0.12
N VAL A 266 8.30 11.04 -0.59
CA VAL A 266 8.68 10.99 -2.00
C VAL A 266 10.12 11.45 -2.09
N ALA A 267 10.95 10.72 -2.83
CA ALA A 267 12.35 11.05 -3.04
C ALA A 267 12.67 11.13 -4.54
N GLY A 268 13.51 12.08 -4.93
CA GLY A 268 13.93 12.34 -6.30
C GLY A 268 14.89 13.52 -6.39
N ASP A 269 15.00 14.09 -7.58
CA ASP A 269 15.82 15.27 -7.85
C ASP A 269 15.26 16.52 -7.16
N ALA A 270 16.10 17.53 -6.94
CA ALA A 270 15.71 18.80 -6.31
C ALA A 270 14.52 19.45 -7.02
N VAL A 271 14.54 19.49 -8.36
CA VAL A 271 13.45 20.08 -9.19
C VAL A 271 12.11 19.40 -8.91
N LEU A 272 12.09 18.06 -8.79
CA LEU A 272 10.90 17.31 -8.43
C LEU A 272 10.40 17.72 -7.04
N ILE A 273 11.28 17.69 -6.05
CA ILE A 273 10.90 17.98 -4.65
C ILE A 273 10.45 19.43 -4.49
N ASP A 274 11.08 20.38 -5.19
CA ASP A 274 10.65 21.77 -5.20
C ASP A 274 9.26 21.92 -5.85
N ALA A 275 8.98 21.24 -6.95
CA ALA A 275 7.66 21.22 -7.58
C ALA A 275 6.60 20.65 -6.61
N LEU A 276 6.89 19.53 -5.93
CA LEU A 276 5.96 18.95 -4.94
C LEU A 276 5.73 19.90 -3.76
N THR A 277 6.76 20.59 -3.30
CA THR A 277 6.64 21.58 -2.23
C THR A 277 5.72 22.74 -2.61
N GLN A 278 5.71 23.15 -3.89
CA GLN A 278 4.86 24.25 -4.37
C GLN A 278 3.43 23.79 -4.74
N PHE A 279 3.29 22.62 -5.33
CA PHE A 279 2.06 22.24 -6.03
C PHE A 279 1.31 21.04 -5.44
N ALA A 280 1.96 20.19 -4.64
CA ALA A 280 1.29 19.05 -4.02
C ALA A 280 0.30 19.50 -2.93
N ARG A 281 -0.97 19.66 -3.29
CA ARG A 281 -2.03 20.15 -2.37
C ARG A 281 -2.12 19.33 -1.10
N ALA A 282 -1.92 18.00 -1.19
CA ALA A 282 -1.91 17.09 -0.06
C ALA A 282 -0.76 17.37 0.94
N HIS A 283 0.31 18.03 0.53
CA HIS A 283 1.40 18.49 1.38
C HIS A 283 1.16 19.93 1.86
N VAL A 284 0.86 20.84 0.94
CA VAL A 284 0.72 22.29 1.20
C VAL A 284 -0.36 22.59 2.24
N TYR A 285 -1.53 21.90 2.13
CA TYR A 285 -2.71 22.18 2.96
C TYR A 285 -2.92 21.20 4.11
N SER A 286 -1.91 20.37 4.42
CA SER A 286 -1.97 19.43 5.53
C SER A 286 -1.07 19.87 6.68
N THR A 287 -1.54 19.67 7.92
CA THR A 287 -0.68 19.79 9.10
C THR A 287 0.48 18.81 9.00
N ALA A 288 1.69 19.29 9.29
CA ALA A 288 2.88 18.44 9.32
C ALA A 288 2.73 17.31 10.36
N PRO A 289 3.30 16.12 10.11
CA PRO A 289 3.36 15.05 11.11
C PRO A 289 4.01 15.52 12.42
N PRO A 290 3.74 14.86 13.56
CA PRO A 290 4.41 15.19 14.81
C PRO A 290 5.94 15.11 14.69
N PRO A 291 6.71 16.14 15.14
CA PRO A 291 8.17 16.08 15.10
C PRO A 291 8.76 14.90 15.87
N ALA A 292 8.10 14.51 16.97
CA ALA A 292 8.48 13.33 17.75
C ALA A 292 8.41 12.03 16.94
N LEU A 293 7.43 11.93 16.05
CA LEU A 293 7.28 10.77 15.15
C LEU A 293 8.39 10.77 14.09
N ALA A 294 8.80 11.93 13.57
CA ALA A 294 9.92 12.03 12.64
C ALA A 294 11.23 11.57 13.31
N ALA A 295 11.49 11.96 14.55
CA ALA A 295 12.64 11.51 15.32
C ALA A 295 12.62 9.98 15.59
N ALA A 296 11.46 9.43 15.93
CA ALA A 296 11.27 7.98 16.08
C ALA A 296 11.53 7.24 14.78
N THR A 297 11.05 7.79 13.67
CA THR A 297 11.26 7.21 12.33
C THR A 297 12.73 7.24 11.94
N LEU A 298 13.47 8.28 12.27
CA LEU A 298 14.92 8.35 12.05
C LEU A 298 15.66 7.27 12.84
N ALA A 299 15.25 6.97 14.07
CA ALA A 299 15.78 5.85 14.85
C ALA A 299 15.46 4.50 14.19
N ALA A 300 14.22 4.31 13.73
CA ALA A 300 13.79 3.10 13.01
C ALA A 300 14.55 2.91 11.69
N LEU A 301 14.81 3.98 10.95
CA LEU A 301 15.60 3.98 9.72
C LEU A 301 17.02 3.45 9.96
N ARG A 302 17.69 3.97 10.99
CA ARG A 302 19.05 3.51 11.37
C ARG A 302 19.07 2.02 11.73
N LEU A 303 18.07 1.56 12.48
CA LEU A 303 17.90 0.15 12.80
C LEU A 303 17.64 -0.70 11.55
N ALA A 304 16.83 -0.21 10.61
CA ALA A 304 16.56 -0.91 9.35
C ALA A 304 17.80 -1.00 8.46
N GLN A 305 18.61 0.07 8.35
CA GLN A 305 19.87 0.06 7.63
C GLN A 305 20.84 -0.99 8.17
N GLN A 306 20.97 -1.09 9.50
CA GLN A 306 21.83 -2.03 10.21
C GLN A 306 21.17 -3.42 10.38
N GLY A 307 19.92 -3.57 9.97
CA GLY A 307 19.04 -4.69 10.26
C GLY A 307 19.23 -5.91 9.33
N GLU A 308 20.42 -6.23 8.87
CA GLU A 308 20.64 -7.39 7.99
C GLU A 308 20.21 -8.70 8.67
N HIS A 309 20.46 -8.82 9.96
CA HIS A 309 19.99 -9.97 10.77
C HIS A 309 18.46 -10.08 10.84
N LEU A 310 17.72 -8.94 10.79
CA LEU A 310 16.25 -8.93 10.74
C LEU A 310 15.75 -9.40 9.37
N ARG A 311 16.37 -8.91 8.29
CA ARG A 311 16.07 -9.35 6.92
C ARG A 311 16.36 -10.82 6.73
N ALA A 312 17.52 -11.31 7.20
CA ALA A 312 17.87 -12.72 7.15
C ALA A 312 16.86 -13.61 7.90
N ARG A 313 16.42 -13.19 9.11
CA ARG A 313 15.39 -13.87 9.87
C ARG A 313 14.06 -13.90 9.11
N LEU A 314 13.65 -12.76 8.55
CA LEU A 314 12.43 -12.65 7.75
C LEU A 314 12.47 -13.60 6.54
N GLN A 315 13.58 -13.63 5.80
CA GLN A 315 13.76 -14.53 4.65
C GLN A 315 13.73 -16.01 5.07
N ALA A 316 14.32 -16.36 6.22
CA ALA A 316 14.23 -17.71 6.76
C ALA A 316 12.76 -18.10 7.06
N ARG A 317 11.95 -17.19 7.62
CA ARG A 317 10.51 -17.44 7.87
C ARG A 317 9.71 -17.56 6.56
N ILE A 318 10.04 -16.78 5.55
CA ILE A 318 9.43 -16.89 4.20
C ILE A 318 9.74 -18.27 3.61
N ALA A 319 11.01 -18.67 3.61
CA ALA A 319 11.44 -19.97 3.09
C ALA A 319 10.76 -21.13 3.84
N GLN A 320 10.70 -21.06 5.18
CA GLN A 320 10.04 -22.06 6.03
C GLN A 320 8.55 -22.19 5.68
N LEU A 321 7.81 -21.08 5.60
CA LEU A 321 6.39 -21.11 5.24
C LEU A 321 6.18 -21.70 3.84
N ARG A 322 6.98 -21.28 2.85
CA ARG A 322 6.84 -21.77 1.47
C ARG A 322 7.13 -23.26 1.35
N SER A 323 8.21 -23.73 1.97
CA SER A 323 8.58 -25.15 1.99
C SER A 323 7.52 -25.99 2.68
N GLY A 324 7.06 -25.57 3.88
CA GLY A 324 6.01 -26.28 4.62
C GLY A 324 4.67 -26.30 3.88
N ALA A 325 4.27 -25.18 3.28
CA ALA A 325 3.07 -25.10 2.48
C ALA A 325 3.12 -26.03 1.26
N ALA A 326 4.27 -26.09 0.57
CA ALA A 326 4.47 -27.03 -0.55
C ALA A 326 4.37 -28.50 -0.10
N ALA A 327 4.99 -28.87 1.03
CA ALA A 327 4.90 -30.21 1.62
C ALA A 327 3.45 -30.58 1.98
N LEU A 328 2.67 -29.62 2.44
CA LEU A 328 1.24 -29.78 2.69
C LEU A 328 0.39 -29.72 1.40
N GLY A 329 1.00 -29.45 0.23
CA GLY A 329 0.30 -29.24 -1.04
C GLY A 329 -0.67 -28.06 -1.02
N LEU A 330 -0.35 -27.01 -0.27
CA LEU A 330 -1.06 -25.74 -0.25
C LEU A 330 -0.54 -24.84 -1.36
N HIS A 331 -1.44 -24.11 -2.05
CA HIS A 331 -1.07 -23.27 -3.20
C HIS A 331 -0.80 -21.83 -2.76
N LEU A 332 0.47 -21.51 -2.46
CA LEU A 332 0.93 -20.13 -2.30
C LEU A 332 1.21 -19.51 -3.67
N LEU A 333 0.72 -18.28 -3.89
CA LEU A 333 1.08 -17.52 -5.09
C LEU A 333 2.59 -17.23 -5.12
N PRO A 334 3.19 -17.02 -6.30
CA PRO A 334 4.60 -16.68 -6.41
C PRO A 334 4.92 -15.38 -5.66
N SER A 335 5.80 -15.45 -4.65
CA SER A 335 6.29 -14.28 -3.90
C SER A 335 7.56 -14.65 -3.15
N ASP A 336 8.59 -13.79 -3.22
CA ASP A 336 9.80 -13.83 -2.40
C ASP A 336 9.79 -12.75 -1.31
N THR A 337 8.64 -12.09 -1.11
CA THR A 337 8.44 -10.98 -0.17
C THR A 337 7.78 -11.43 1.13
N PRO A 338 7.65 -10.58 2.14
CA PRO A 338 6.94 -10.91 3.37
C PRO A 338 5.44 -11.24 3.17
N ILE A 339 4.87 -10.89 2.02
CA ILE A 339 3.47 -11.13 1.69
C ILE A 339 3.36 -12.48 0.99
N GLN A 340 2.70 -13.44 1.62
CA GLN A 340 2.58 -14.81 1.15
C GLN A 340 1.09 -15.17 1.00
N PRO A 341 0.50 -14.96 -0.20
CA PRO A 341 -0.91 -15.22 -0.40
C PRO A 341 -1.17 -16.72 -0.59
N LEU A 342 -2.04 -17.30 0.23
CA LEU A 342 -2.57 -18.63 0.06
C LEU A 342 -3.87 -18.56 -0.75
N TRP A 343 -3.82 -18.97 -2.02
CA TRP A 343 -4.97 -18.92 -2.91
C TRP A 343 -6.05 -19.95 -2.51
N LEU A 344 -7.32 -19.51 -2.43
CA LEU A 344 -8.46 -20.33 -2.03
C LEU A 344 -9.63 -20.22 -3.04
N GLY A 345 -9.54 -19.33 -4.03
CA GLY A 345 -10.53 -19.15 -5.08
C GLY A 345 -11.82 -18.48 -4.59
N SER A 346 -12.58 -19.16 -3.74
CA SER A 346 -13.89 -18.72 -3.24
C SER A 346 -13.77 -17.73 -2.08
N ALA A 347 -14.60 -16.69 -2.08
CA ALA A 347 -14.70 -15.74 -0.98
C ALA A 347 -15.22 -16.40 0.32
N VAL A 348 -16.11 -17.37 0.19
CA VAL A 348 -16.66 -18.14 1.32
C VAL A 348 -15.55 -18.99 1.93
N THR A 349 -14.84 -19.78 1.13
CA THR A 349 -13.72 -20.60 1.61
C THR A 349 -12.65 -19.77 2.30
N ALA A 350 -12.27 -18.63 1.73
CA ALA A 350 -11.29 -17.74 2.34
C ALA A 350 -11.75 -17.20 3.71
N GLN A 351 -13.03 -16.86 3.85
CA GLN A 351 -13.60 -16.41 5.10
C GLN A 351 -13.67 -17.53 6.14
N ASP A 352 -14.10 -18.73 5.74
CA ASP A 352 -14.18 -19.89 6.62
C ASP A 352 -12.81 -20.29 7.16
N TRP A 353 -11.79 -20.30 6.31
CA TRP A 353 -10.41 -20.57 6.72
C TRP A 353 -9.87 -19.49 7.67
N SER A 354 -10.12 -18.22 7.37
CA SER A 354 -9.73 -17.11 8.27
C SER A 354 -10.38 -17.26 9.64
N SER A 355 -11.69 -17.56 9.70
CA SER A 355 -12.45 -17.76 10.92
C SER A 355 -11.97 -19.00 11.71
N ALA A 356 -11.71 -20.09 11.00
CA ALA A 356 -11.20 -21.33 11.61
C ALA A 356 -9.78 -21.18 12.16
N LEU A 357 -8.91 -20.39 11.50
CA LEU A 357 -7.59 -20.03 12.03
C LEU A 357 -7.73 -19.13 13.26
N GLU A 358 -8.66 -18.17 13.23
CA GLU A 358 -8.90 -17.33 14.40
C GLU A 358 -9.38 -18.16 15.60
N ALA A 359 -10.25 -19.15 15.37
CA ALA A 359 -10.65 -20.09 16.44
C ALA A 359 -9.48 -20.86 17.05
N ARG A 360 -8.41 -21.09 16.27
CA ARG A 360 -7.17 -21.76 16.68
C ARG A 360 -6.10 -20.81 17.22
N GLY A 361 -6.39 -19.52 17.37
CA GLY A 361 -5.47 -18.55 17.95
C GLY A 361 -4.58 -17.81 16.94
N PHE A 362 -4.92 -17.82 15.63
CA PHE A 362 -4.18 -17.11 14.60
C PHE A 362 -5.03 -16.00 13.97
N HIS A 363 -4.42 -14.85 13.74
CA HIS A 363 -5.05 -13.77 12.96
C HIS A 363 -4.46 -13.70 11.56
N VAL A 364 -5.21 -14.24 10.58
CA VAL A 364 -4.85 -14.27 9.15
C VAL A 364 -6.02 -13.74 8.32
N PRO A 365 -5.91 -12.57 7.69
CA PRO A 365 -7.02 -11.95 6.98
C PRO A 365 -7.35 -12.65 5.67
N ALA A 366 -8.65 -12.80 5.40
CA ALA A 366 -9.19 -13.18 4.10
C ALA A 366 -9.28 -11.96 3.18
N ILE A 367 -8.69 -12.04 2.00
CA ILE A 367 -8.80 -11.04 0.93
C ILE A 367 -9.81 -11.56 -0.10
N ARG A 368 -10.83 -10.73 -0.38
CA ARG A 368 -12.01 -11.09 -1.17
C ARG A 368 -12.36 -9.96 -2.15
N PRO A 369 -13.21 -10.21 -3.13
CA PRO A 369 -13.77 -9.15 -3.96
C PRO A 369 -14.41 -8.03 -3.09
N PRO A 370 -14.32 -6.74 -3.50
CA PRO A 370 -13.72 -6.24 -4.74
C PRO A 370 -12.20 -5.97 -4.65
N THR A 371 -11.53 -6.31 -3.54
CA THR A 371 -10.08 -6.09 -3.37
C THR A 371 -9.28 -6.93 -4.37
N VAL A 372 -9.72 -8.15 -4.62
CA VAL A 372 -9.21 -9.05 -5.67
C VAL A 372 -10.35 -9.43 -6.61
N ALA A 373 -10.04 -9.99 -7.78
CA ALA A 373 -11.05 -10.43 -8.75
C ALA A 373 -11.88 -11.60 -8.20
N GLN A 374 -13.05 -11.83 -8.80
CA GLN A 374 -13.87 -13.02 -8.53
C GLN A 374 -13.05 -14.30 -8.83
N GLY A 375 -13.14 -15.32 -7.96
CA GLY A 375 -12.34 -16.53 -8.08
C GLY A 375 -10.90 -16.39 -7.60
N GLN A 376 -10.48 -15.21 -7.12
CA GLN A 376 -9.12 -14.92 -6.68
C GLN A 376 -9.02 -14.66 -5.16
N ALA A 377 -10.01 -15.12 -4.38
CA ALA A 377 -9.97 -14.97 -2.93
C ALA A 377 -8.84 -15.81 -2.31
N ARG A 378 -8.23 -15.27 -1.26
CA ARG A 378 -7.02 -15.82 -0.64
C ARG A 378 -6.92 -15.46 0.82
N LEU A 379 -6.13 -16.19 1.60
CA LEU A 379 -5.57 -15.67 2.84
C LEU A 379 -4.31 -14.85 2.50
N ARG A 380 -4.18 -13.66 3.09
CA ARG A 380 -2.95 -12.87 2.98
C ARG A 380 -2.11 -13.08 4.23
N ILE A 381 -1.17 -14.02 4.17
CA ILE A 381 -0.22 -14.29 5.24
C ILE A 381 0.90 -13.27 5.13
N ALA A 382 1.07 -12.41 6.15
CA ALA A 382 2.16 -11.46 6.22
C ALA A 382 3.17 -11.88 7.29
N LEU A 383 4.42 -12.08 6.88
CA LEU A 383 5.51 -12.44 7.78
C LEU A 383 6.26 -11.21 8.30
N SER A 384 6.83 -11.34 9.48
CA SER A 384 7.65 -10.33 10.13
C SER A 384 8.89 -10.99 10.74
N ALA A 385 9.98 -10.25 10.86
CA ALA A 385 11.16 -10.67 11.60
C ALA A 385 10.87 -10.96 13.10
N ALA A 386 9.71 -10.51 13.59
CA ALA A 386 9.24 -10.82 14.95
C ALA A 386 8.71 -12.24 15.10
N HIS A 387 8.37 -12.95 14.01
CA HIS A 387 7.94 -14.34 14.08
C HIS A 387 9.11 -15.27 14.38
N GLY A 388 8.90 -16.15 15.37
CA GLY A 388 9.79 -17.27 15.64
C GLY A 388 9.57 -18.42 14.66
N GLU A 389 10.48 -19.38 14.66
CA GLU A 389 10.37 -20.63 13.88
C GLU A 389 9.12 -21.41 14.26
N SER A 390 8.91 -21.58 15.56
CA SER A 390 7.75 -22.27 16.12
C SER A 390 6.41 -21.57 15.79
N ASP A 391 6.41 -20.26 15.57
CA ASP A 391 5.19 -19.53 15.16
C ASP A 391 4.74 -19.94 13.75
N VAL A 392 5.70 -20.11 12.84
CA VAL A 392 5.43 -20.56 11.46
C VAL A 392 5.06 -22.03 11.42
N GLU A 393 5.71 -22.88 12.22
CA GLU A 393 5.36 -24.31 12.37
C GLU A 393 3.90 -24.47 12.82
N ARG A 394 3.53 -23.78 13.90
CA ARG A 394 2.15 -23.82 14.43
C ARG A 394 1.12 -23.34 13.39
N LEU A 395 1.46 -22.34 12.58
CA LEU A 395 0.58 -21.90 11.47
C LEU A 395 0.45 -23.00 10.41
N LEU A 396 1.56 -23.65 10.03
CA LEU A 396 1.57 -24.74 9.05
C LEU A 396 0.74 -25.93 9.55
N ASP A 397 0.84 -26.32 10.81
CA ASP A 397 0.03 -27.37 11.42
C ASP A 397 -1.47 -27.03 11.35
N ALA A 398 -1.82 -25.77 11.66
CA ALA A 398 -3.21 -25.32 11.60
C ALA A 398 -3.75 -25.31 10.17
N LEU A 399 -2.93 -24.90 9.18
CA LEU A 399 -3.29 -24.91 7.76
C LEU A 399 -3.42 -26.34 7.24
N GLY A 400 -2.52 -27.26 7.65
CA GLY A 400 -2.59 -28.68 7.31
C GLY A 400 -3.88 -29.35 7.78
N ALA A 401 -4.27 -29.07 9.03
CA ALA A 401 -5.53 -29.56 9.60
C ALA A 401 -6.76 -29.02 8.82
N LEU A 402 -6.75 -27.75 8.39
CA LEU A 402 -7.86 -27.20 7.61
C LEU A 402 -7.93 -27.83 6.23
N ARG A 403 -6.81 -28.11 5.58
CA ARG A 403 -6.78 -28.77 4.28
C ARG A 403 -7.40 -30.17 4.29
N GLN A 404 -7.20 -30.94 5.34
CA GLN A 404 -7.79 -32.29 5.49
C GLN A 404 -9.33 -32.25 5.54
N HIS A 405 -9.91 -31.13 6.05
CA HIS A 405 -11.36 -30.97 6.18
C HIS A 405 -12.02 -30.22 5.01
N HIS A 406 -11.22 -29.50 4.22
CA HIS A 406 -11.70 -28.70 3.07
C HIS A 406 -10.79 -28.92 1.88
N ALA A 407 -11.26 -29.67 0.88
CA ALA A 407 -10.50 -29.81 -0.36
C ALA A 407 -10.23 -28.41 -0.97
N GLN A 408 -8.95 -28.08 -1.14
CA GLN A 408 -8.57 -26.86 -1.84
C GLN A 408 -8.87 -27.06 -3.33
N PRO A 409 -9.64 -26.19 -4.00
CA PRO A 409 -9.83 -26.29 -5.43
C PRO A 409 -8.48 -26.16 -6.13
N ALA A 410 -8.26 -26.92 -7.20
CA ALA A 410 -7.09 -26.73 -8.05
C ALA A 410 -7.19 -25.36 -8.72
N PRO A 411 -6.08 -24.61 -8.84
CA PRO A 411 -6.07 -23.38 -9.61
C PRO A 411 -6.42 -23.72 -11.06
N ASP A 412 -7.34 -22.94 -11.64
CA ASP A 412 -7.61 -23.01 -13.07
C ASP A 412 -6.35 -22.50 -13.79
N THR A 413 -5.56 -23.42 -14.34
CA THR A 413 -4.35 -23.11 -15.11
C THR A 413 -4.71 -22.67 -16.53
N GLY A 414 -5.86 -22.04 -16.70
CA GLY A 414 -6.30 -21.47 -17.96
C GLY A 414 -5.24 -20.55 -18.56
N ALA A 415 -4.72 -20.98 -19.72
CA ALA A 415 -3.68 -20.41 -20.54
C ALA A 415 -3.94 -18.94 -20.95
#